data_9b2d3737527597fbbab9e2ca2e01a8c1
#
_entry.id   9b2d3737527597fbbab9e2ca2e01a8c1
#
_cell.length_a   1.000
_cell.length_b   1.000
_cell.length_c   1.000
_cell.angle_alpha   90.00
_cell.angle_beta   90.00
_cell.angle_gamma   90.00
#
_symmetry.space_group_name_H-M   'P 1'
#
loop_
_entity.id
_entity.type
_entity.pdbx_description
1 polymer ?
#
loop_
_entity_poly.entity_id
_entity_poly.type
_entity_poly.pdbx_seq_one_letter_code
_entity_poly.pdbx_strand_id
1 'polypeptide(L)'
;MTGKMFGVATIAALAFGLPPALAQQSVKIGFVSTFSGPQAAIGEDMRRSVDLAVEHLGGKMAGKPIEIVYEDDQFKPDVGKQKSEKLVQQDKVNFVSGYIWSNVLLASLKTVTDEGDTILVGANAGPSQIAGELCNKNFFSTSWQNDQTPMAMGEYLNTKGVKSLYLMGPNYAAGKDMLAGVRRTYKGQIIGEDFTKWPDQLDFSAELAKVAAAKPDGIFIFYPGAHGVQFVKQWVQAGLNKTVPLYQVFSIDAITLPQQGELALGTLGAQEWVNDLPNEQNKKYVADFKSKYKVYPSYYGAQSYDAIMLIASAAEALKGDLSNKDKLRAELKKADFKSVRGGFKYNTNHFPIQNFYIQETVKDADGMMTVKTIATAVKDGKDSYYEKCQMK
;
A
#
# COMPACT_ATOMS: atom_id res chain seq x y z
N MET A 1 25.03 -69.51 -63.52
CA MET A 1 25.60 -68.26 -62.94
C MET A 1 24.43 -67.41 -62.44
N THR A 2 24.20 -67.41 -61.15
CA THR A 2 23.01 -66.89 -60.48
C THR A 2 23.36 -65.55 -59.82
N GLY A 3 22.83 -64.47 -60.37
CA GLY A 3 22.96 -63.13 -59.75
C GLY A 3 21.83 -62.86 -58.75
N LYS A 4 22.18 -62.60 -57.50
CA LYS A 4 21.25 -62.16 -56.45
C LYS A 4 21.10 -60.62 -56.48
N MET A 5 19.89 -60.15 -56.72
CA MET A 5 19.46 -58.75 -56.51
C MET A 5 19.16 -58.53 -55.02
N PHE A 6 19.88 -57.58 -54.40
CA PHE A 6 19.57 -57.05 -53.08
C PHE A 6 18.67 -55.81 -53.24
N GLY A 7 17.43 -55.95 -52.76
CA GLY A 7 16.51 -54.80 -52.66
C GLY A 7 16.83 -53.97 -51.39
N VAL A 8 17.07 -52.67 -51.57
CA VAL A 8 17.23 -51.70 -50.48
C VAL A 8 15.84 -51.14 -50.16
N ALA A 9 15.32 -51.46 -48.97
CA ALA A 9 14.11 -50.88 -48.44
C ALA A 9 14.43 -49.54 -47.77
N THR A 10 13.97 -48.45 -48.34
CA THR A 10 14.07 -47.09 -47.79
C THR A 10 12.91 -46.86 -46.79
N ILE A 11 13.26 -46.82 -45.50
CA ILE A 11 12.31 -46.45 -44.43
C ILE A 11 12.22 -44.95 -44.41
N ALA A 12 11.10 -44.36 -44.88
CA ALA A 12 10.80 -42.96 -44.69
C ALA A 12 10.31 -42.69 -43.26
N ALA A 13 11.20 -42.08 -42.43
CA ALA A 13 10.83 -41.64 -41.07
C ALA A 13 9.96 -40.38 -41.20
N LEU A 14 8.67 -40.52 -40.92
CA LEU A 14 7.75 -39.37 -40.72
C LEU A 14 8.09 -38.69 -39.39
N ALA A 15 8.85 -37.61 -39.42
CA ALA A 15 9.03 -36.73 -38.29
C ALA A 15 7.73 -35.93 -38.06
N PHE A 16 6.93 -36.34 -37.07
CA PHE A 16 5.86 -35.53 -36.55
C PHE A 16 6.49 -34.34 -35.81
N GLY A 17 6.63 -33.21 -36.48
CA GLY A 17 6.97 -31.94 -35.86
C GLY A 17 5.84 -31.55 -34.88
N LEU A 18 6.12 -31.63 -33.58
CA LEU A 18 5.26 -31.01 -32.58
C LEU A 18 5.19 -29.52 -32.92
N PRO A 19 3.97 -28.93 -33.00
CA PRO A 19 3.87 -27.47 -33.19
C PRO A 19 4.63 -26.77 -32.06
N PRO A 20 5.36 -25.66 -32.34
CA PRO A 20 6.00 -24.90 -31.29
C PRO A 20 4.91 -24.52 -30.30
N ALA A 21 5.08 -24.91 -29.03
CA ALA A 21 4.22 -24.45 -27.96
C ALA A 21 4.26 -22.92 -28.04
N LEU A 22 3.15 -22.30 -28.45
CA LEU A 22 2.98 -20.85 -28.38
C LEU A 22 3.27 -20.48 -26.92
N ALA A 23 4.42 -19.86 -26.66
CA ALA A 23 4.79 -19.41 -25.33
C ALA A 23 3.63 -18.56 -24.83
N GLN A 24 2.91 -19.08 -23.85
CA GLN A 24 1.72 -18.44 -23.29
C GLN A 24 2.19 -17.10 -22.70
N GLN A 25 1.76 -16.00 -23.32
CA GLN A 25 2.19 -14.66 -22.96
C GLN A 25 1.87 -14.40 -21.47
N SER A 26 2.87 -14.09 -20.66
CA SER A 26 2.70 -13.80 -19.23
C SER A 26 1.86 -12.55 -18.99
N VAL A 27 1.17 -12.48 -17.85
CA VAL A 27 0.64 -11.22 -17.34
C VAL A 27 1.75 -10.53 -16.58
N LYS A 28 2.23 -9.41 -17.13
CA LYS A 28 3.34 -8.62 -16.56
C LYS A 28 2.81 -7.49 -15.70
N ILE A 29 3.30 -7.39 -14.47
CA ILE A 29 2.98 -6.32 -13.53
C ILE A 29 4.28 -5.62 -13.13
N GLY A 30 4.43 -4.35 -13.46
CA GLY A 30 5.49 -3.51 -12.95
C GLY A 30 5.18 -3.08 -11.52
N PHE A 31 6.12 -3.21 -10.61
CA PHE A 31 5.93 -2.83 -9.21
C PHE A 31 7.02 -1.85 -8.78
N VAL A 32 6.63 -0.55 -8.64
CA VAL A 32 7.54 0.52 -8.23
C VAL A 32 7.43 0.72 -6.72
N SER A 33 8.55 0.60 -6.03
CA SER A 33 8.62 0.82 -4.58
C SER A 33 10.04 1.20 -4.17
N THR A 34 10.26 1.53 -2.89
CA THR A 34 11.59 1.84 -2.37
C THR A 34 12.24 0.58 -1.84
N PHE A 35 13.22 0.05 -2.54
CA PHE A 35 13.94 -1.18 -2.16
C PHE A 35 15.35 -0.91 -1.64
N SER A 36 15.79 0.34 -1.60
CA SER A 36 17.11 0.74 -1.10
C SER A 36 17.03 1.87 -0.07
N GLY A 37 18.12 2.09 0.67
CA GLY A 37 18.22 3.15 1.67
C GLY A 37 17.41 2.92 2.95
N PRO A 38 17.24 3.97 3.79
CA PRO A 38 16.62 3.85 5.12
C PRO A 38 15.16 3.39 5.13
N GLN A 39 14.45 3.52 4.01
CA GLN A 39 13.04 3.16 3.87
C GLN A 39 12.81 1.81 3.17
N ALA A 40 13.88 1.08 2.84
CA ALA A 40 13.81 -0.18 2.10
C ALA A 40 12.92 -1.24 2.77
N ALA A 41 12.83 -1.23 4.10
CA ALA A 41 12.00 -2.18 4.85
C ALA A 41 10.52 -2.12 4.46
N ILE A 42 10.00 -0.95 4.05
CA ILE A 42 8.62 -0.80 3.58
C ILE A 42 8.45 -1.50 2.22
N GLY A 43 9.34 -1.23 1.27
CA GLY A 43 9.30 -1.88 -0.05
C GLY A 43 9.46 -3.39 0.03
N GLU A 44 10.29 -3.87 0.95
CA GLU A 44 10.47 -5.32 1.16
C GLU A 44 9.23 -5.99 1.74
N ASP A 45 8.51 -5.35 2.67
CA ASP A 45 7.22 -5.87 3.18
C ASP A 45 6.17 -5.95 2.06
N MET A 46 6.11 -4.91 1.20
CA MET A 46 5.25 -4.92 0.01
C MET A 46 5.62 -6.06 -0.95
N ARG A 47 6.92 -6.24 -1.25
CA ARG A 47 7.41 -7.33 -2.11
C ARG A 47 7.01 -8.69 -1.57
N ARG A 48 7.25 -8.96 -0.29
CA ARG A 48 6.87 -10.22 0.38
C ARG A 48 5.40 -10.53 0.24
N SER A 49 4.56 -9.51 0.34
CA SER A 49 3.12 -9.66 0.21
C SER A 49 2.66 -9.87 -1.23
N VAL A 50 3.31 -9.22 -2.20
CA VAL A 50 3.12 -9.48 -3.64
C VAL A 50 3.52 -10.92 -3.98
N ASP A 51 4.70 -11.36 -3.51
CA ASP A 51 5.19 -12.72 -3.75
C ASP A 51 4.27 -13.77 -3.12
N LEU A 52 3.72 -13.49 -1.92
CA LEU A 52 2.74 -14.37 -1.29
C LEU A 52 1.40 -14.39 -2.05
N ALA A 53 0.95 -13.27 -2.61
CA ALA A 53 -0.24 -13.23 -3.46
C ALA A 53 -0.05 -14.08 -4.73
N VAL A 54 1.10 -13.96 -5.38
CA VAL A 54 1.46 -14.77 -6.55
C VAL A 54 1.50 -16.27 -6.19
N GLU A 55 2.04 -16.63 -5.03
CA GLU A 55 2.06 -18.01 -4.52
C GLU A 55 0.62 -18.53 -4.28
N HIS A 56 -0.24 -17.75 -3.65
CA HIS A 56 -1.64 -18.11 -3.41
C HIS A 56 -2.45 -18.27 -4.69
N LEU A 57 -2.04 -17.59 -5.78
CA LEU A 57 -2.59 -17.75 -7.12
C LEU A 57 -1.98 -18.92 -7.90
N GLY A 58 -1.03 -19.69 -7.30
CA GLY A 58 -0.33 -20.75 -7.99
C GLY A 58 0.57 -20.28 -9.14
N GLY A 59 1.08 -19.04 -9.08
CA GLY A 59 1.96 -18.43 -10.08
C GLY A 59 1.25 -18.04 -11.39
N LYS A 60 -0.08 -18.09 -11.44
CA LYS A 60 -0.86 -17.85 -12.66
C LYS A 60 -2.11 -17.01 -12.39
N MET A 61 -2.53 -16.24 -13.39
CA MET A 61 -3.87 -15.63 -13.46
C MET A 61 -4.45 -15.84 -14.87
N ALA A 62 -5.70 -16.23 -14.93
CA ALA A 62 -6.39 -16.64 -16.18
C ALA A 62 -5.57 -17.68 -16.99
N GLY A 63 -4.95 -18.63 -16.31
CA GLY A 63 -4.10 -19.65 -16.91
C GLY A 63 -2.73 -19.19 -17.37
N LYS A 64 -2.44 -17.88 -17.41
CA LYS A 64 -1.17 -17.29 -17.85
C LYS A 64 -0.19 -17.14 -16.68
N PRO A 65 1.12 -17.34 -16.86
CA PRO A 65 2.12 -17.07 -15.86
C PRO A 65 2.09 -15.61 -15.39
N ILE A 66 2.31 -15.36 -14.10
CA ILE A 66 2.48 -14.01 -13.55
C ILE A 66 3.96 -13.67 -13.59
N GLU A 67 4.28 -12.47 -14.07
CA GLU A 67 5.64 -11.90 -14.04
C GLU A 67 5.60 -10.56 -13.32
N ILE A 68 6.34 -10.42 -12.21
CA ILE A 68 6.46 -9.17 -11.47
C ILE A 68 7.81 -8.54 -11.81
N VAL A 69 7.81 -7.33 -12.34
CA VAL A 69 9.01 -6.53 -12.62
C VAL A 69 9.15 -5.48 -11.53
N TYR A 70 10.04 -5.73 -10.56
CA TYR A 70 10.30 -4.81 -9.47
C TYR A 70 11.26 -3.70 -9.88
N GLU A 71 10.91 -2.44 -9.56
CA GLU A 71 11.73 -1.26 -9.80
C GLU A 71 11.88 -0.42 -8.53
N ASP A 72 13.11 -0.04 -8.23
CA ASP A 72 13.48 0.76 -7.06
C ASP A 72 13.41 2.25 -7.38
N ASP A 73 12.53 2.99 -6.71
CA ASP A 73 12.40 4.44 -6.84
C ASP A 73 13.45 5.20 -6.01
N GLN A 74 14.24 4.49 -5.19
CA GLN A 74 15.27 5.08 -4.33
C GLN A 74 14.75 6.23 -3.44
N PHE A 75 13.44 6.25 -3.18
CA PHE A 75 12.80 7.33 -2.43
C PHE A 75 12.84 8.70 -3.16
N LYS A 76 12.95 8.72 -4.49
CA LYS A 76 13.10 9.92 -5.32
C LYS A 76 12.03 9.99 -6.40
N PRO A 77 11.30 11.12 -6.52
CA PRO A 77 10.23 11.28 -7.52
C PRO A 77 10.70 11.16 -8.97
N ASP A 78 11.87 11.70 -9.29
CA ASP A 78 12.47 11.66 -10.62
C ASP A 78 12.88 10.24 -11.01
N VAL A 79 13.48 9.49 -10.07
CA VAL A 79 13.82 8.07 -10.28
C VAL A 79 12.55 7.24 -10.44
N GLY A 80 11.55 7.43 -9.57
CA GLY A 80 10.27 6.73 -9.67
C GLY A 80 9.58 6.96 -11.02
N LYS A 81 9.59 8.21 -11.52
CA LYS A 81 9.08 8.53 -12.86
C LYS A 81 9.87 7.79 -13.96
N GLN A 82 11.20 7.84 -13.92
CA GLN A 82 12.06 7.14 -14.90
C GLN A 82 11.81 5.62 -14.89
N LYS A 83 11.67 5.03 -13.72
CA LYS A 83 11.36 3.60 -13.57
C LYS A 83 9.97 3.26 -14.12
N SER A 84 9.00 4.12 -13.88
CA SER A 84 7.64 3.98 -14.44
C SER A 84 7.65 4.05 -15.97
N GLU A 85 8.43 4.98 -16.55
CA GLU A 85 8.60 5.10 -17.98
C GLU A 85 9.24 3.84 -18.60
N LYS A 86 10.28 3.28 -17.95
CA LYS A 86 10.89 2.01 -18.37
C LYS A 86 9.87 0.87 -18.39
N LEU A 87 9.09 0.71 -17.32
CA LEU A 87 8.07 -0.35 -17.21
C LEU A 87 7.03 -0.29 -18.34
N VAL A 88 6.58 0.92 -18.67
CA VAL A 88 5.55 1.13 -19.69
C VAL A 88 6.12 1.02 -21.10
N GLN A 89 7.24 1.68 -21.38
CA GLN A 89 7.77 1.83 -22.76
C GLN A 89 8.69 0.68 -23.18
N GLN A 90 9.52 0.17 -22.26
CA GLN A 90 10.51 -0.87 -22.59
C GLN A 90 10.01 -2.26 -22.19
N ASP A 91 9.57 -2.45 -20.94
CA ASP A 91 9.13 -3.75 -20.44
C ASP A 91 7.70 -4.10 -20.89
N LYS A 92 6.91 -3.08 -21.32
CA LYS A 92 5.54 -3.20 -21.85
C LYS A 92 4.64 -4.00 -20.90
N VAL A 93 4.64 -3.61 -19.62
CA VAL A 93 3.85 -4.27 -18.60
C VAL A 93 2.35 -4.05 -18.84
N ASN A 94 1.52 -5.02 -18.42
CA ASN A 94 0.06 -4.92 -18.53
C ASN A 94 -0.53 -3.97 -17.48
N PHE A 95 0.10 -3.93 -16.29
CA PHE A 95 -0.27 -3.11 -15.17
C PHE A 95 0.96 -2.52 -14.50
N VAL A 96 0.80 -1.37 -13.86
CA VAL A 96 1.76 -0.85 -12.89
C VAL A 96 1.12 -0.81 -11.52
N SER A 97 1.88 -1.13 -10.47
CA SER A 97 1.43 -1.09 -9.08
C SER A 97 2.54 -0.59 -8.15
N GLY A 98 2.22 -0.45 -6.86
CA GLY A 98 3.18 -0.02 -5.85
C GLY A 98 2.98 1.42 -5.40
N TYR A 99 4.07 2.18 -5.37
CA TYR A 99 4.20 3.57 -4.96
C TYR A 99 3.89 3.82 -3.48
N ILE A 100 4.95 3.87 -2.68
CA ILE A 100 4.83 4.20 -1.25
C ILE A 100 4.51 5.70 -1.06
N TRP A 101 5.17 6.58 -1.81
CA TRP A 101 5.23 8.01 -1.56
C TRP A 101 4.33 8.81 -2.50
N SER A 102 3.54 9.71 -1.92
CA SER A 102 2.62 10.55 -2.70
C SER A 102 3.31 11.43 -3.75
N ASN A 103 4.49 11.97 -3.45
CA ASN A 103 5.27 12.76 -4.40
C ASN A 103 5.84 11.93 -5.55
N VAL A 104 6.20 10.66 -5.30
CA VAL A 104 6.66 9.72 -6.35
C VAL A 104 5.49 9.31 -7.25
N LEU A 105 4.33 8.97 -6.66
CA LEU A 105 3.13 8.63 -7.42
C LEU A 105 2.67 9.83 -8.28
N LEU A 106 2.62 11.03 -7.73
CA LEU A 106 2.23 12.24 -8.47
C LEU A 106 3.15 12.51 -9.66
N ALA A 107 4.47 12.32 -9.49
CA ALA A 107 5.43 12.49 -10.57
C ALA A 107 5.29 11.43 -11.68
N SER A 108 4.80 10.24 -11.35
CA SER A 108 4.72 9.09 -12.26
C SER A 108 3.33 8.92 -12.90
N LEU A 109 2.28 9.49 -12.31
CA LEU A 109 0.87 9.23 -12.68
C LEU A 109 0.65 9.40 -14.19
N LYS A 110 0.95 10.58 -14.73
CA LYS A 110 0.70 10.91 -16.14
C LYS A 110 1.48 9.98 -17.09
N THR A 111 2.72 9.70 -16.76
CA THR A 111 3.57 8.79 -17.56
C THR A 111 2.95 7.39 -17.68
N VAL A 112 2.35 6.87 -16.61
CA VAL A 112 1.72 5.55 -16.61
C VAL A 112 0.33 5.60 -17.26
N THR A 113 -0.54 6.51 -16.79
CA THR A 113 -1.98 6.44 -17.09
C THR A 113 -2.37 7.10 -18.41
N ASP A 114 -1.70 8.20 -18.79
CA ASP A 114 -2.05 8.97 -19.99
C ASP A 114 -1.09 8.66 -21.15
N GLU A 115 0.21 8.83 -20.93
CA GLU A 115 1.22 8.65 -21.97
C GLU A 115 1.42 7.15 -22.30
N GLY A 116 1.34 6.29 -21.28
CA GLY A 116 1.49 4.84 -21.41
C GLY A 116 0.19 4.08 -21.63
N ASP A 117 -0.98 4.72 -21.48
CA ASP A 117 -2.31 4.08 -21.48
C ASP A 117 -2.32 2.77 -20.68
N THR A 118 -1.62 2.76 -19.55
CA THR A 118 -1.45 1.58 -18.69
C THR A 118 -2.26 1.78 -17.42
N ILE A 119 -2.93 0.71 -16.96
CA ILE A 119 -3.69 0.75 -15.72
C ILE A 119 -2.72 0.71 -14.54
N LEU A 120 -2.87 1.69 -13.64
CA LEU A 120 -2.13 1.80 -12.39
C LEU A 120 -3.03 1.38 -11.23
N VAL A 121 -2.64 0.31 -10.53
CA VAL A 121 -3.29 -0.12 -9.28
C VAL A 121 -2.42 0.33 -8.12
N GLY A 122 -2.73 1.49 -7.54
CA GLY A 122 -1.97 2.09 -6.44
C GLY A 122 -2.12 1.29 -5.15
N ALA A 123 -0.99 0.80 -4.62
CA ALA A 123 -0.98 -0.07 -3.45
C ALA A 123 -0.67 0.67 -2.14
N ASN A 124 -0.40 1.98 -2.15
CA ASN A 124 -0.22 2.75 -0.92
C ASN A 124 -0.55 4.24 -1.09
N ALA A 125 0.24 5.02 -1.82
CA ALA A 125 0.08 6.47 -1.89
C ALA A 125 -1.33 6.89 -2.35
N GLY A 126 -1.97 7.78 -1.59
CA GLY A 126 -3.33 8.27 -1.86
C GLY A 126 -3.45 9.80 -1.77
N PRO A 127 -2.65 10.58 -2.54
CA PRO A 127 -2.69 12.04 -2.45
C PRO A 127 -4.05 12.60 -2.86
N SER A 128 -4.47 13.67 -2.19
CA SER A 128 -5.75 14.33 -2.39
C SER A 128 -6.00 14.75 -3.84
N GLN A 129 -4.96 15.13 -4.56
CA GLN A 129 -5.04 15.50 -5.97
C GLN A 129 -5.55 14.36 -6.86
N ILE A 130 -5.07 13.11 -6.64
CA ILE A 130 -5.49 11.96 -7.44
C ILE A 130 -6.92 11.52 -7.07
N ALA A 131 -7.34 11.74 -5.85
CA ALA A 131 -8.74 11.50 -5.47
C ALA A 131 -9.71 12.56 -6.04
N GLY A 132 -9.20 13.76 -6.34
CA GLY A 132 -9.94 14.91 -6.85
C GLY A 132 -9.58 15.26 -8.30
N GLU A 133 -8.94 16.41 -8.49
CA GLU A 133 -8.76 17.06 -9.79
C GLU A 133 -7.91 16.27 -10.80
N LEU A 134 -7.01 15.41 -10.31
CA LEU A 134 -6.15 14.53 -11.13
C LEU A 134 -6.67 13.10 -11.20
N CYS A 135 -7.94 12.87 -10.86
CA CYS A 135 -8.50 11.53 -10.97
C CYS A 135 -8.44 11.03 -12.42
N ASN A 136 -8.16 9.73 -12.57
CA ASN A 136 -7.89 9.15 -13.87
C ASN A 136 -8.57 7.79 -14.00
N LYS A 137 -9.20 7.54 -15.16
CA LYS A 137 -9.89 6.28 -15.44
C LYS A 137 -8.98 5.05 -15.40
N ASN A 138 -7.68 5.23 -15.60
CA ASN A 138 -6.67 4.18 -15.53
C ASN A 138 -6.04 4.04 -14.13
N PHE A 139 -6.49 4.81 -13.12
CA PHE A 139 -6.02 4.69 -11.73
C PHE A 139 -7.06 3.99 -10.86
N PHE A 140 -6.62 2.99 -10.10
CA PHE A 140 -7.41 2.28 -9.09
C PHE A 140 -6.59 2.17 -7.81
N SER A 141 -7.17 2.48 -6.66
CA SER A 141 -6.47 2.37 -5.38
C SER A 141 -6.89 1.12 -4.62
N THR A 142 -5.95 0.36 -4.09
CA THR A 142 -6.20 -0.68 -3.08
C THR A 142 -5.76 -0.24 -1.69
N SER A 143 -5.56 1.06 -1.49
CA SER A 143 -5.13 1.64 -0.22
C SER A 143 -6.22 2.55 0.39
N TRP A 144 -5.94 3.80 0.56
CA TRP A 144 -6.82 4.84 1.10
C TRP A 144 -6.55 6.17 0.38
N GLN A 145 -7.37 7.17 0.64
CA GLN A 145 -7.01 8.56 0.39
C GLN A 145 -6.39 9.14 1.69
N ASN A 146 -5.31 9.92 1.56
CA ASN A 146 -4.44 10.31 2.68
C ASN A 146 -5.16 10.91 3.90
N ASP A 147 -6.25 11.67 3.72
CA ASP A 147 -6.98 12.29 4.83
C ASP A 147 -7.76 11.28 5.68
N GLN A 148 -8.12 10.12 5.14
CA GLN A 148 -9.15 9.26 5.72
C GLN A 148 -8.75 8.66 7.07
N THR A 149 -7.53 8.13 7.20
CA THR A 149 -7.04 7.56 8.46
C THR A 149 -6.90 8.62 9.56
N PRO A 150 -6.30 9.80 9.31
CA PRO A 150 -6.29 10.85 10.32
C PRO A 150 -7.66 11.45 10.63
N MET A 151 -8.60 11.49 9.68
CA MET A 151 -10.01 11.82 9.97
C MET A 151 -10.62 10.84 10.97
N ALA A 152 -10.39 9.54 10.79
CA ALA A 152 -10.86 8.52 11.71
C ALA A 152 -10.26 8.68 13.12
N MET A 153 -8.97 9.06 13.22
CA MET A 153 -8.37 9.40 14.50
C MET A 153 -9.03 10.63 15.12
N GLY A 154 -9.28 11.69 14.34
CA GLY A 154 -9.96 12.89 14.83
C GLY A 154 -11.36 12.59 15.40
N GLU A 155 -12.16 11.78 14.69
CA GLU A 155 -13.47 11.31 15.17
C GLU A 155 -13.35 10.54 16.50
N TYR A 156 -12.41 9.62 16.59
CA TYR A 156 -12.19 8.85 17.81
C TYR A 156 -11.78 9.73 18.99
N LEU A 157 -10.87 10.68 18.80
CA LEU A 157 -10.41 11.59 19.85
C LEU A 157 -11.54 12.46 20.40
N ASN A 158 -12.51 12.87 19.57
CA ASN A 158 -13.72 13.55 20.02
C ASN A 158 -14.52 12.70 21.02
N THR A 159 -14.63 11.38 20.76
CA THR A 159 -15.34 10.45 21.68
C THR A 159 -14.62 10.25 22.99
N LYS A 160 -13.29 10.50 23.03
CA LYS A 160 -12.45 10.39 24.23
C LYS A 160 -12.36 11.70 25.02
N GLY A 161 -12.94 12.78 24.51
CA GLY A 161 -12.92 14.07 25.18
C GLY A 161 -11.54 14.73 25.22
N VAL A 162 -10.65 14.38 24.30
CA VAL A 162 -9.33 15.06 24.12
C VAL A 162 -9.59 16.50 23.70
N LYS A 163 -9.11 17.48 24.49
CA LYS A 163 -9.46 18.91 24.32
C LYS A 163 -8.45 19.65 23.46
N SER A 164 -7.17 19.23 23.48
CA SER A 164 -6.10 19.91 22.75
C SER A 164 -5.13 18.92 22.11
N LEU A 165 -4.69 19.23 20.89
CA LEU A 165 -3.67 18.48 20.17
C LEU A 165 -2.54 19.40 19.69
N TYR A 166 -1.34 18.82 19.67
CA TYR A 166 -0.21 19.31 18.87
C TYR A 166 -0.05 18.41 17.66
N LEU A 167 0.10 18.97 16.47
CA LEU A 167 0.22 18.20 15.22
C LEU A 167 1.65 18.23 14.71
N MET A 168 2.19 17.07 14.29
CA MET A 168 3.50 17.00 13.65
C MET A 168 3.49 16.07 12.45
N GLY A 169 4.12 16.51 11.36
CA GLY A 169 4.27 15.71 10.15
C GLY A 169 5.35 16.22 9.22
N PRO A 170 5.78 15.41 8.24
CA PRO A 170 6.81 15.82 7.28
C PRO A 170 6.24 16.75 6.22
N ASN A 171 7.06 17.71 5.76
CA ASN A 171 6.66 18.72 4.79
C ASN A 171 6.69 18.18 3.34
N TYR A 172 5.72 17.32 3.00
CA TYR A 172 5.45 16.88 1.63
C TYR A 172 3.94 16.60 1.46
N ALA A 173 3.50 16.18 0.26
CA ALA A 173 2.07 16.06 -0.06
C ALA A 173 1.29 15.24 0.97
N ALA A 174 1.75 14.02 1.30
CA ALA A 174 1.05 13.19 2.28
C ALA A 174 1.07 13.79 3.69
N GLY A 175 2.18 14.38 4.15
CA GLY A 175 2.22 15.02 5.48
C GLY A 175 1.20 16.14 5.62
N LYS A 176 1.04 16.96 4.57
CA LYS A 176 0.02 18.01 4.54
C LYS A 176 -1.41 17.45 4.57
N ASP A 177 -1.68 16.45 3.74
CA ASP A 177 -2.98 15.78 3.70
C ASP A 177 -3.31 15.13 5.07
N MET A 178 -2.34 14.46 5.72
CA MET A 178 -2.53 13.79 7.01
C MET A 178 -2.89 14.78 8.12
N LEU A 179 -2.18 15.90 8.24
CA LEU A 179 -2.54 16.91 9.24
C LEU A 179 -3.86 17.62 8.90
N ALA A 180 -4.15 17.86 7.62
CA ALA A 180 -5.43 18.36 7.18
C ALA A 180 -6.59 17.41 7.53
N GLY A 181 -6.38 16.11 7.43
CA GLY A 181 -7.38 15.10 7.79
C GLY A 181 -7.82 15.19 9.25
N VAL A 182 -6.88 15.29 10.19
CA VAL A 182 -7.21 15.51 11.61
C VAL A 182 -8.05 16.78 11.77
N ARG A 183 -7.64 17.88 11.13
CA ARG A 183 -8.34 19.18 11.21
C ARG A 183 -9.79 19.12 10.71
N ARG A 184 -10.11 18.22 9.79
CA ARG A 184 -11.48 18.08 9.25
C ARG A 184 -12.47 17.54 10.27
N THR A 185 -12.06 16.69 11.16
CA THR A 185 -12.96 15.92 12.02
C THR A 185 -12.75 16.18 13.51
N TYR A 186 -11.53 16.50 13.92
CA TYR A 186 -11.24 16.82 15.33
C TYR A 186 -11.88 18.16 15.73
N LYS A 187 -12.62 18.15 16.85
CA LYS A 187 -13.41 19.30 17.36
C LYS A 187 -12.70 20.04 18.48
N GLY A 188 -11.62 19.50 19.04
CA GLY A 188 -10.82 20.15 20.08
C GLY A 188 -9.91 21.23 19.49
N GLN A 189 -9.09 21.84 20.33
CA GLN A 189 -8.14 22.89 19.93
C GLN A 189 -6.86 22.26 19.36
N ILE A 190 -6.39 22.78 18.24
CA ILE A 190 -5.04 22.53 17.75
C ILE A 190 -4.18 23.68 18.24
N ILE A 191 -3.35 23.40 19.27
CA ILE A 191 -2.58 24.43 19.99
C ILE A 191 -1.16 24.59 19.45
N GLY A 192 -0.76 23.77 18.47
CA GLY A 192 0.51 23.91 17.77
C GLY A 192 0.61 22.95 16.60
N GLU A 193 1.47 23.31 15.64
CA GLU A 193 1.74 22.49 14.47
C GLU A 193 3.17 22.72 13.98
N ASP A 194 3.85 21.63 13.63
CA ASP A 194 5.14 21.69 12.96
C ASP A 194 5.18 20.75 11.75
N PHE A 195 5.68 21.29 10.63
CA PHE A 195 6.08 20.51 9.47
C PHE A 195 7.61 20.40 9.45
N THR A 196 8.10 19.17 9.61
CA THR A 196 9.53 18.87 9.61
C THR A 196 10.09 18.73 8.19
N LYS A 197 11.38 19.01 8.01
CA LYS A 197 12.04 18.92 6.71
C LYS A 197 12.06 17.45 6.24
N TRP A 198 11.59 17.21 5.03
CA TRP A 198 11.49 15.88 4.44
C TRP A 198 12.41 15.73 3.23
N PRO A 199 13.15 14.63 3.09
CA PRO A 199 13.23 13.44 3.96
C PRO A 199 14.34 13.51 5.04
N ASP A 200 15.05 14.60 5.17
CA ASP A 200 16.37 14.65 5.82
C ASP A 200 16.32 14.77 7.34
N GLN A 201 15.21 15.28 7.92
CA GLN A 201 15.16 15.55 9.36
C GLN A 201 14.83 14.29 10.16
N LEU A 202 15.76 13.86 11.00
CA LEU A 202 15.62 12.75 11.95
C LEU A 202 15.76 13.19 13.41
N ASP A 203 16.12 14.44 13.65
CA ASP A 203 16.14 15.05 14.99
C ASP A 203 14.90 15.91 15.18
N PHE A 204 14.11 15.57 16.19
CA PHE A 204 12.85 16.21 16.55
C PHE A 204 12.93 16.94 17.89
N SER A 205 14.12 17.10 18.46
CA SER A 205 14.31 17.65 19.81
C SER A 205 13.75 19.07 19.96
N ALA A 206 13.91 19.90 18.92
CA ALA A 206 13.40 21.28 18.93
C ALA A 206 11.86 21.32 18.91
N GLU A 207 11.21 20.49 18.09
CA GLU A 207 9.75 20.39 18.02
C GLU A 207 9.19 19.77 19.32
N LEU A 208 9.82 18.72 19.84
CA LEU A 208 9.41 18.09 21.10
C LEU A 208 9.53 19.05 22.30
N ALA A 209 10.51 19.98 22.30
CA ALA A 209 10.59 21.03 23.30
C ALA A 209 9.40 22.00 23.22
N LYS A 210 8.92 22.33 22.01
CA LYS A 210 7.69 23.12 21.84
C LYS A 210 6.46 22.38 22.34
N VAL A 211 6.35 21.07 22.06
CA VAL A 211 5.25 20.22 22.57
C VAL A 211 5.25 20.21 24.09
N ALA A 212 6.43 20.04 24.72
CA ALA A 212 6.58 20.09 26.18
C ALA A 212 6.13 21.43 26.79
N ALA A 213 6.46 22.54 26.14
CA ALA A 213 6.06 23.89 26.56
C ALA A 213 4.54 24.14 26.38
N ALA A 214 3.96 23.64 25.28
CA ALA A 214 2.55 23.82 24.94
C ALA A 214 1.60 22.97 25.82
N LYS A 215 2.08 21.84 26.37
CA LYS A 215 1.34 20.90 27.23
C LYS A 215 -0.01 20.49 26.65
N PRO A 216 -0.07 19.94 25.42
CA PRO A 216 -1.32 19.43 24.85
C PRO A 216 -1.85 18.21 25.60
N ASP A 217 -3.15 17.92 25.48
CA ASP A 217 -3.71 16.65 25.94
C ASP A 217 -3.24 15.44 25.13
N GLY A 218 -2.62 15.69 23.95
CA GLY A 218 -1.98 14.67 23.15
C GLY A 218 -1.25 15.24 21.95
N ILE A 219 -0.37 14.44 21.38
CA ILE A 219 0.31 14.75 20.12
C ILE A 219 -0.17 13.81 19.03
N PHE A 220 -0.53 14.35 17.86
CA PHE A 220 -0.80 13.57 16.65
C PHE A 220 0.38 13.64 15.70
N ILE A 221 0.84 12.49 15.22
CA ILE A 221 1.96 12.41 14.29
C ILE A 221 1.68 11.57 13.05
N PHE A 222 2.41 11.92 11.98
CA PHE A 222 2.60 11.10 10.80
C PHE A 222 4.08 11.08 10.42
N TYR A 223 4.78 10.00 10.73
CA TYR A 223 6.20 9.79 10.39
C TYR A 223 6.43 8.33 9.99
N PRO A 224 6.33 7.96 8.70
CA PRO A 224 6.46 6.56 8.27
C PRO A 224 7.91 6.05 8.35
N GLY A 225 8.06 4.74 8.61
CA GLY A 225 9.33 4.03 8.55
C GLY A 225 10.36 4.53 9.56
N ALA A 226 11.60 4.75 9.11
CA ALA A 226 12.71 5.15 9.97
C ALA A 226 12.47 6.46 10.76
N HIS A 227 11.70 7.40 10.18
CA HIS A 227 11.33 8.64 10.88
C HIS A 227 10.44 8.37 12.09
N GLY A 228 9.48 7.45 11.98
CA GLY A 228 8.62 7.02 13.08
C GLY A 228 9.42 6.35 14.20
N VAL A 229 10.42 5.53 13.84
CA VAL A 229 11.34 4.93 14.81
C VAL A 229 12.08 5.99 15.60
N GLN A 230 12.67 6.99 14.92
CA GLN A 230 13.40 8.06 15.58
C GLN A 230 12.49 8.95 16.43
N PHE A 231 11.29 9.27 15.91
CA PHE A 231 10.34 10.07 16.66
C PHE A 231 9.96 9.43 18.00
N VAL A 232 9.54 8.16 17.99
CA VAL A 232 9.11 7.44 19.21
C VAL A 232 10.25 7.38 20.24
N LYS A 233 11.49 7.11 19.79
CA LYS A 233 12.66 7.13 20.69
C LYS A 233 12.85 8.49 21.36
N GLN A 234 12.81 9.57 20.58
CA GLN A 234 13.03 10.92 21.09
C GLN A 234 11.86 11.41 21.96
N TRP A 235 10.61 11.06 21.64
CA TRP A 235 9.44 11.35 22.46
C TRP A 235 9.56 10.72 23.87
N VAL A 236 10.06 9.48 23.95
CA VAL A 236 10.33 8.80 25.23
C VAL A 236 11.53 9.44 25.94
N GLN A 237 12.63 9.73 25.22
CA GLN A 237 13.83 10.37 25.77
C GLN A 237 13.53 11.76 26.36
N ALA A 238 12.61 12.50 25.74
CA ALA A 238 12.13 13.78 26.26
C ALA A 238 11.18 13.63 27.46
N GLY A 239 10.86 12.39 27.89
CA GLY A 239 9.95 12.12 29.01
C GLY A 239 8.49 12.41 28.70
N LEU A 240 8.16 12.76 27.45
CA LEU A 240 6.79 13.13 27.03
C LEU A 240 5.84 11.94 27.05
N ASN A 241 6.31 10.72 26.94
CA ASN A 241 5.50 9.51 27.06
C ASN A 241 4.73 9.39 28.38
N LYS A 242 5.15 10.12 29.40
CA LYS A 242 4.50 10.13 30.72
C LYS A 242 3.39 11.17 30.85
N THR A 243 3.37 12.17 29.97
CA THR A 243 2.52 13.36 30.13
C THR A 243 1.72 13.73 28.89
N VAL A 244 2.17 13.31 27.69
CA VAL A 244 1.54 13.65 26.42
C VAL A 244 1.31 12.37 25.62
N PRO A 245 0.08 11.81 25.63
CA PRO A 245 -0.28 10.64 24.84
C PRO A 245 0.04 10.80 23.34
N LEU A 246 0.53 9.73 22.71
CA LEU A 246 0.87 9.68 21.30
C LEU A 246 -0.26 9.04 20.48
N TYR A 247 -0.81 9.81 19.56
CA TYR A 247 -1.75 9.40 18.53
C TYR A 247 -1.07 9.46 17.17
N GLN A 248 -1.28 8.44 16.33
CA GLN A 248 -0.51 8.35 15.11
C GLN A 248 -1.27 7.70 13.96
N VAL A 249 -0.77 7.95 12.75
CA VAL A 249 -1.05 7.15 11.56
C VAL A 249 0.27 6.80 10.89
N PHE A 250 0.45 5.54 10.50
CA PHE A 250 1.59 5.06 9.70
C PHE A 250 2.99 5.26 10.31
N SER A 251 3.09 5.55 11.62
CA SER A 251 4.37 5.78 12.32
C SER A 251 4.78 4.61 13.20
N ILE A 252 3.80 3.79 13.59
CA ILE A 252 3.97 2.60 14.43
C ILE A 252 3.19 1.47 13.77
N ASP A 253 3.89 0.48 13.26
CA ASP A 253 3.36 -0.63 12.49
C ASP A 253 4.27 -1.87 12.58
N ALA A 254 3.92 -2.96 11.89
CA ALA A 254 4.69 -4.21 11.91
C ALA A 254 6.15 -4.04 11.43
N ILE A 255 6.45 -2.99 10.63
CA ILE A 255 7.81 -2.73 10.12
C ILE A 255 8.66 -2.00 11.16
N THR A 256 8.05 -1.04 11.86
CA THR A 256 8.75 -0.14 12.81
C THR A 256 8.81 -0.72 14.22
N LEU A 257 7.81 -1.50 14.63
CA LEU A 257 7.71 -2.12 15.95
C LEU A 257 8.94 -2.94 16.39
N PRO A 258 9.63 -3.70 15.52
CA PRO A 258 10.84 -4.40 15.94
C PRO A 258 11.97 -3.47 16.45
N GLN A 259 12.01 -2.21 15.99
CA GLN A 259 12.99 -1.21 16.41
C GLN A 259 12.49 -0.27 17.51
N GLN A 260 11.17 -0.05 17.59
CA GLN A 260 10.53 0.77 18.62
C GLN A 260 10.35 0.00 19.93
N GLY A 261 10.08 -1.32 19.82
CA GLY A 261 9.91 -2.20 20.97
C GLY A 261 8.88 -1.70 21.97
N GLU A 262 9.16 -1.87 23.24
CA GLU A 262 8.26 -1.46 24.34
C GLU A 262 8.05 0.05 24.45
N LEU A 263 8.88 0.87 23.80
CA LEU A 263 8.69 2.31 23.77
C LEU A 263 7.36 2.73 23.11
N ALA A 264 6.82 1.86 22.24
CA ALA A 264 5.58 2.10 21.54
C ALA A 264 4.32 1.53 22.26
N LEU A 265 4.48 0.79 23.37
CA LEU A 265 3.35 0.17 24.08
C LEU A 265 2.28 1.19 24.48
N GLY A 266 1.00 0.83 24.27
CA GLY A 266 -0.14 1.66 24.61
C GLY A 266 -0.38 2.86 23.69
N THR A 267 0.46 3.08 22.67
CA THR A 267 0.20 4.12 21.68
C THR A 267 -1.00 3.76 20.80
N LEU A 268 -1.76 4.77 20.38
CA LEU A 268 -2.95 4.57 19.56
C LEU A 268 -2.72 5.01 18.11
N GLY A 269 -3.14 4.16 17.17
CA GLY A 269 -3.09 4.43 15.74
C GLY A 269 -4.46 4.29 15.08
N ALA A 270 -4.62 4.93 13.90
CA ALA A 270 -5.77 4.69 13.03
C ALA A 270 -5.31 4.08 11.71
N GLN A 271 -6.06 3.05 11.22
CA GLN A 271 -5.72 2.31 10.01
C GLN A 271 -6.99 1.81 9.30
N GLU A 272 -6.89 1.60 7.99
CA GLU A 272 -7.93 0.98 7.15
C GLU A 272 -7.86 -0.56 7.17
N TRP A 273 -6.73 -1.10 7.60
CA TRP A 273 -6.51 -2.53 7.76
C TRP A 273 -5.70 -2.80 9.04
N VAL A 274 -6.04 -3.87 9.71
CA VAL A 274 -5.32 -4.40 10.88
C VAL A 274 -5.20 -5.92 10.78
N ASN A 275 -4.14 -6.48 11.36
CA ASN A 275 -3.82 -7.89 11.24
C ASN A 275 -4.83 -8.82 11.93
N ASP A 276 -5.65 -8.32 12.85
CA ASP A 276 -6.64 -9.07 13.61
C ASP A 276 -8.08 -8.99 13.03
N LEU A 277 -8.27 -8.51 11.80
CA LEU A 277 -9.57 -8.53 11.14
C LEU A 277 -10.11 -9.96 11.03
N PRO A 278 -11.40 -10.18 11.35
CA PRO A 278 -11.92 -11.53 11.60
C PRO A 278 -12.26 -12.33 10.34
N ASN A 279 -12.14 -11.75 9.14
CA ASN A 279 -12.46 -12.45 7.89
C ASN A 279 -11.42 -13.52 7.53
N GLU A 280 -11.86 -14.60 6.88
CA GLU A 280 -11.03 -15.77 6.58
C GLU A 280 -9.85 -15.45 5.67
N GLN A 281 -10.02 -14.53 4.70
CA GLN A 281 -8.94 -14.14 3.81
C GLN A 281 -7.81 -13.44 4.58
N ASN A 282 -8.16 -12.56 5.53
CA ASN A 282 -7.18 -11.90 6.39
C ASN A 282 -6.45 -12.91 7.28
N LYS A 283 -7.19 -13.79 7.95
CA LYS A 283 -6.59 -14.82 8.81
C LYS A 283 -5.57 -15.66 8.04
N LYS A 284 -5.95 -16.12 6.83
CA LYS A 284 -5.07 -16.89 5.97
C LYS A 284 -3.81 -16.08 5.58
N TYR A 285 -3.99 -14.85 5.08
CA TYR A 285 -2.89 -13.99 4.68
C TYR A 285 -1.89 -13.75 5.83
N VAL A 286 -2.39 -13.35 7.01
CA VAL A 286 -1.57 -13.06 8.18
C VAL A 286 -0.84 -14.32 8.67
N ALA A 287 -1.53 -15.47 8.74
CA ALA A 287 -0.94 -16.73 9.18
C ALA A 287 0.17 -17.21 8.24
N ASP A 288 -0.07 -17.20 6.93
CA ASP A 288 0.89 -17.65 5.92
C ASP A 288 2.10 -16.71 5.85
N PHE A 289 1.86 -15.38 5.90
CA PHE A 289 2.94 -14.39 5.96
C PHE A 289 3.81 -14.58 7.21
N LYS A 290 3.19 -14.69 8.39
CA LYS A 290 3.88 -14.90 9.67
C LYS A 290 4.64 -16.24 9.67
N SER A 291 4.05 -17.30 9.12
CA SER A 291 4.72 -18.61 8.98
C SER A 291 5.97 -18.53 8.12
N LYS A 292 5.88 -17.82 6.98
CA LYS A 292 6.96 -17.73 5.99
C LYS A 292 8.07 -16.75 6.41
N TYR A 293 7.71 -15.57 6.90
CA TYR A 293 8.66 -14.49 7.13
C TYR A 293 8.99 -14.22 8.62
N LYS A 294 8.29 -14.89 9.55
CA LYS A 294 8.51 -14.83 11.01
C LYS A 294 8.24 -13.45 11.64
N VAL A 295 7.47 -12.60 10.92
CA VAL A 295 7.01 -11.28 11.36
C VAL A 295 5.55 -11.10 10.97
N TYR A 296 4.86 -10.15 11.57
CA TYR A 296 3.55 -9.74 11.10
C TYR A 296 3.68 -8.95 9.78
N PRO A 297 2.71 -9.08 8.83
CA PRO A 297 2.62 -8.17 7.71
C PRO A 297 2.18 -6.79 8.17
N SER A 298 2.55 -5.76 7.41
CA SER A 298 2.02 -4.41 7.60
C SER A 298 0.81 -4.14 6.69
N TYR A 299 0.17 -2.99 6.89
CA TYR A 299 -0.86 -2.48 5.96
C TYR A 299 -0.28 -2.23 4.55
N TYR A 300 1.00 -1.84 4.42
CA TYR A 300 1.65 -1.71 3.11
C TYR A 300 1.65 -3.04 2.35
N GLY A 301 1.97 -4.12 3.06
CA GLY A 301 1.91 -5.47 2.51
C GLY A 301 0.48 -5.89 2.18
N ALA A 302 -0.47 -5.68 3.09
CA ALA A 302 -1.87 -6.05 2.91
C ALA A 302 -2.50 -5.41 1.66
N GLN A 303 -2.23 -4.13 1.41
CA GLN A 303 -2.70 -3.40 0.23
C GLN A 303 -2.05 -3.89 -1.06
N SER A 304 -0.77 -4.25 -0.99
CA SER A 304 -0.02 -4.81 -2.12
C SER A 304 -0.52 -6.21 -2.48
N TYR A 305 -0.85 -7.02 -1.48
CA TYR A 305 -1.52 -8.31 -1.67
C TYR A 305 -2.87 -8.12 -2.37
N ASP A 306 -3.71 -7.21 -1.86
CA ASP A 306 -5.01 -6.90 -2.46
C ASP A 306 -4.89 -6.35 -3.90
N ALA A 307 -3.83 -5.60 -4.22
CA ALA A 307 -3.60 -5.11 -5.58
C ALA A 307 -3.41 -6.26 -6.59
N ILE A 308 -2.62 -7.28 -6.21
CA ILE A 308 -2.42 -8.47 -7.06
C ILE A 308 -3.71 -9.28 -7.17
N MET A 309 -4.44 -9.46 -6.07
CA MET A 309 -5.71 -10.20 -6.07
C MET A 309 -6.78 -9.51 -6.90
N LEU A 310 -6.87 -8.19 -6.87
CA LEU A 310 -7.76 -7.39 -7.70
C LEU A 310 -7.43 -7.54 -9.20
N ILE A 311 -6.15 -7.41 -9.56
CA ILE A 311 -5.68 -7.59 -10.93
C ILE A 311 -6.03 -9.01 -11.42
N ALA A 312 -5.78 -10.03 -10.58
CA ALA A 312 -6.06 -11.42 -10.90
C ALA A 312 -7.55 -11.64 -11.17
N SER A 313 -8.45 -11.10 -10.32
CA SER A 313 -9.89 -11.24 -10.49
C SER A 313 -10.39 -10.65 -11.83
N ALA A 314 -9.88 -9.47 -12.20
CA ALA A 314 -10.21 -8.84 -13.47
C ALA A 314 -9.67 -9.63 -14.67
N ALA A 315 -8.44 -10.15 -14.57
CA ALA A 315 -7.87 -11.00 -15.60
C ALA A 315 -8.64 -12.32 -15.79
N GLU A 316 -9.06 -12.96 -14.70
CA GLU A 316 -9.89 -14.18 -14.72
C GLU A 316 -11.24 -13.93 -15.38
N ALA A 317 -11.94 -12.83 -15.02
CA ALA A 317 -13.23 -12.45 -15.60
C ALA A 317 -13.14 -12.25 -17.12
N LEU A 318 -11.99 -11.77 -17.60
CA LEU A 318 -11.71 -11.58 -19.04
C LEU A 318 -11.00 -12.78 -19.70
N LYS A 319 -10.87 -13.91 -19.00
CA LYS A 319 -10.19 -15.12 -19.51
C LYS A 319 -8.79 -14.82 -20.06
N GLY A 320 -8.11 -13.84 -19.45
CA GLY A 320 -6.76 -13.41 -19.81
C GLY A 320 -6.65 -12.51 -21.04
N ASP A 321 -7.75 -12.06 -21.63
CA ASP A 321 -7.72 -11.03 -22.68
C ASP A 321 -7.70 -9.63 -22.07
N LEU A 322 -6.51 -9.04 -21.96
CA LEU A 322 -6.25 -7.72 -21.38
C LEU A 322 -6.19 -6.61 -22.45
N SER A 323 -6.50 -6.91 -23.71
CA SER A 323 -6.36 -5.98 -24.83
C SER A 323 -7.41 -4.85 -24.81
N ASN A 324 -8.63 -5.16 -24.35
CA ASN A 324 -9.71 -4.18 -24.27
C ASN A 324 -9.68 -3.46 -22.91
N LYS A 325 -9.12 -2.26 -22.89
CA LYS A 325 -8.95 -1.44 -21.66
C LYS A 325 -10.28 -1.03 -21.02
N ASP A 326 -11.35 -0.79 -21.80
CA ASP A 326 -12.66 -0.43 -21.23
C ASP A 326 -13.26 -1.61 -20.46
N LYS A 327 -13.21 -2.81 -21.02
CA LYS A 327 -13.64 -4.01 -20.32
C LYS A 327 -12.81 -4.26 -19.07
N LEU A 328 -11.50 -4.09 -19.18
CA LEU A 328 -10.59 -4.29 -18.04
C LEU A 328 -10.88 -3.30 -16.89
N ARG A 329 -11.09 -2.02 -17.21
CA ARG A 329 -11.53 -1.01 -16.21
C ARG A 329 -12.87 -1.39 -15.58
N ALA A 330 -13.81 -1.85 -16.36
CA ALA A 330 -15.12 -2.28 -15.86
C ALA A 330 -15.01 -3.45 -14.88
N GLU A 331 -14.15 -4.45 -15.17
CA GLU A 331 -13.93 -5.58 -14.26
C GLU A 331 -13.19 -5.14 -12.98
N LEU A 332 -12.15 -4.33 -13.08
CA LEU A 332 -11.46 -3.78 -11.90
C LEU A 332 -12.42 -2.99 -11.01
N LYS A 333 -13.32 -2.20 -11.59
CA LYS A 333 -14.28 -1.38 -10.83
C LYS A 333 -15.31 -2.22 -10.06
N LYS A 334 -15.63 -3.44 -10.51
CA LYS A 334 -16.49 -4.37 -9.76
C LYS A 334 -15.86 -4.78 -8.45
N ALA A 335 -14.51 -4.79 -8.37
CA ALA A 335 -13.75 -5.23 -7.21
C ALA A 335 -14.18 -6.61 -6.70
N ASP A 336 -14.45 -7.55 -7.62
CA ASP A 336 -14.92 -8.90 -7.31
C ASP A 336 -13.74 -9.80 -6.94
N PHE A 337 -13.17 -9.59 -5.78
CA PHE A 337 -12.07 -10.38 -5.23
C PHE A 337 -12.19 -10.52 -3.70
N LYS A 338 -11.52 -11.51 -3.16
CA LYS A 338 -11.47 -11.73 -1.72
C LYS A 338 -10.38 -10.85 -1.09
N SER A 339 -10.78 -9.64 -0.67
CA SER A 339 -9.88 -8.71 0.02
C SER A 339 -9.56 -9.16 1.44
N VAL A 340 -8.34 -8.92 1.89
CA VAL A 340 -7.94 -9.09 3.30
C VAL A 340 -8.68 -8.12 4.23
N ARG A 341 -9.33 -7.09 3.70
CA ARG A 341 -10.20 -6.17 4.46
C ARG A 341 -11.64 -6.68 4.60
N GLY A 342 -11.98 -7.82 4.01
CA GLY A 342 -13.34 -8.33 3.90
C GLY A 342 -14.06 -7.74 2.68
N GLY A 343 -15.18 -7.05 2.88
CA GLY A 343 -15.88 -6.38 1.78
C GLY A 343 -15.07 -5.24 1.17
N PHE A 344 -15.01 -5.18 -0.16
CA PHE A 344 -14.29 -4.14 -0.90
C PHE A 344 -15.19 -3.55 -1.99
N LYS A 345 -15.27 -2.23 -2.06
CA LYS A 345 -16.02 -1.52 -3.11
C LYS A 345 -15.37 -0.18 -3.43
N TYR A 346 -15.47 0.24 -4.67
CA TYR A 346 -14.97 1.54 -5.12
C TYR A 346 -16.00 2.65 -5.03
N ASN A 347 -15.53 3.86 -4.73
CA ASN A 347 -16.21 5.11 -4.98
C ASN A 347 -16.07 5.49 -6.47
N THR A 348 -16.74 6.56 -6.90
CA THR A 348 -16.74 7.03 -8.29
C THR A 348 -15.37 7.39 -8.84
N ASN A 349 -14.44 7.79 -7.98
CA ASN A 349 -13.05 8.14 -8.30
C ASN A 349 -12.05 6.99 -8.16
N HIS A 350 -12.51 5.75 -8.02
CA HIS A 350 -11.72 4.53 -7.85
C HIS A 350 -10.86 4.50 -6.57
N PHE A 351 -11.22 5.26 -5.54
CA PHE A 351 -10.75 5.04 -4.18
C PHE A 351 -11.70 4.12 -3.42
N PRO A 352 -11.21 3.31 -2.46
CA PRO A 352 -12.06 2.40 -1.71
C PRO A 352 -13.05 3.13 -0.81
N ILE A 353 -14.27 2.59 -0.70
CA ILE A 353 -15.19 2.85 0.39
C ILE A 353 -14.94 1.77 1.43
N GLN A 354 -14.47 2.13 2.62
CA GLN A 354 -13.96 1.16 3.59
C GLN A 354 -14.11 1.61 5.03
N ASN A 355 -13.88 0.67 5.95
CA ASN A 355 -13.85 0.95 7.37
C ASN A 355 -12.48 1.47 7.80
N PHE A 356 -12.47 2.24 8.90
CA PHE A 356 -11.25 2.68 9.57
C PHE A 356 -11.31 2.29 11.04
N TYR A 357 -10.21 1.73 11.53
CA TYR A 357 -10.09 1.13 12.83
C TYR A 357 -9.12 1.92 13.70
N ILE A 358 -9.38 1.91 15.01
CA ILE A 358 -8.40 2.35 15.99
C ILE A 358 -7.72 1.12 16.54
N GLN A 359 -6.41 1.17 16.58
CA GLN A 359 -5.55 0.10 17.10
C GLN A 359 -4.69 0.59 18.25
N GLU A 360 -4.41 -0.30 19.19
CA GLU A 360 -3.48 -0.10 20.28
C GLU A 360 -2.25 -0.98 20.06
N THR A 361 -1.07 -0.45 20.34
CA THR A 361 0.17 -1.23 20.33
C THR A 361 0.26 -2.09 21.58
N VAL A 362 0.38 -3.40 21.38
CA VAL A 362 0.38 -4.42 22.42
C VAL A 362 1.48 -5.47 22.19
N LYS A 363 1.69 -6.35 23.17
CA LYS A 363 2.37 -7.65 22.95
C LYS A 363 1.33 -8.74 22.73
N ASP A 364 1.62 -9.64 21.78
CA ASP A 364 0.81 -10.85 21.61
C ASP A 364 1.17 -11.91 22.69
N ALA A 365 0.51 -13.06 22.61
CA ALA A 365 0.75 -14.16 23.57
C ALA A 365 2.17 -14.72 23.53
N ASP A 366 2.86 -14.58 22.41
CA ASP A 366 4.26 -15.01 22.22
C ASP A 366 5.26 -13.92 22.63
N GLY A 367 4.78 -12.75 23.12
CA GLY A 367 5.59 -11.61 23.50
C GLY A 367 6.05 -10.72 22.33
N MET A 368 5.57 -10.98 21.11
CA MET A 368 5.90 -10.19 19.92
C MET A 368 5.10 -8.87 19.92
N MET A 369 5.77 -7.78 19.61
CA MET A 369 5.12 -6.49 19.45
C MET A 369 4.19 -6.50 18.22
N THR A 370 2.96 -6.09 18.43
CA THR A 370 1.91 -6.05 17.40
C THR A 370 0.88 -4.96 17.72
N VAL A 371 -0.17 -4.89 16.92
CA VAL A 371 -1.31 -4.01 17.15
C VAL A 371 -2.58 -4.81 17.35
N LYS A 372 -3.51 -4.27 18.12
CA LYS A 372 -4.83 -4.86 18.40
C LYS A 372 -5.91 -3.82 18.13
N THR A 373 -6.94 -4.22 17.40
CA THR A 373 -8.12 -3.38 17.15
C THR A 373 -8.88 -3.15 18.46
N ILE A 374 -9.15 -1.88 18.77
CA ILE A 374 -9.93 -1.48 19.96
C ILE A 374 -11.24 -0.78 19.59
N ALA A 375 -11.39 -0.27 18.38
CA ALA A 375 -12.63 0.35 17.90
C ALA A 375 -12.69 0.38 16.37
N THR A 376 -13.91 0.45 15.82
CA THR A 376 -14.16 0.91 14.45
C THR A 376 -14.58 2.39 14.53
N ALA A 377 -13.72 3.29 14.08
CA ALA A 377 -13.97 4.73 14.14
C ALA A 377 -14.90 5.21 13.02
N VAL A 378 -14.74 4.66 11.82
CA VAL A 378 -15.56 5.00 10.65
C VAL A 378 -15.98 3.71 9.94
N LYS A 379 -17.25 3.63 9.55
CA LYS A 379 -17.78 2.55 8.70
C LYS A 379 -18.11 3.09 7.32
N ASP A 380 -17.78 2.34 6.27
CA ASP A 380 -18.06 2.70 4.87
C ASP A 380 -17.62 4.13 4.51
N GLY A 381 -16.44 4.54 5.02
CA GLY A 381 -15.90 5.88 4.80
C GLY A 381 -15.55 6.12 3.33
N LYS A 382 -16.04 7.22 2.79
CA LYS A 382 -15.66 7.75 1.47
C LYS A 382 -14.59 8.82 1.64
N ASP A 383 -13.75 8.98 0.63
CA ASP A 383 -12.78 10.08 0.63
C ASP A 383 -13.47 11.45 0.48
N SER A 384 -12.76 12.52 0.87
CA SER A 384 -13.30 13.88 0.89
C SER A 384 -13.25 14.60 -0.46
N TYR A 385 -12.70 13.96 -1.50
CA TYR A 385 -12.39 14.63 -2.77
C TYR A 385 -13.14 14.06 -3.98
N TYR A 386 -13.89 12.97 -3.81
CA TYR A 386 -14.55 12.27 -4.93
C TYR A 386 -15.49 13.16 -5.76
N GLU A 387 -16.10 14.19 -5.16
CA GLU A 387 -16.97 15.14 -5.86
C GLU A 387 -16.21 16.07 -6.81
N LYS A 388 -14.90 16.27 -6.58
CA LYS A 388 -14.03 17.05 -7.45
C LYS A 388 -13.50 16.25 -8.65
N CYS A 389 -13.70 14.93 -8.63
CA CYS A 389 -13.29 14.06 -9.71
C CYS A 389 -14.28 14.17 -10.88
N GLN A 390 -13.79 14.65 -12.02
CA GLN A 390 -14.56 14.78 -13.24
C GLN A 390 -14.35 13.61 -14.22
N MET A 391 -14.03 12.44 -13.72
CA MET A 391 -13.81 11.24 -14.52
C MET A 391 -15.10 10.87 -15.26
N LYS A 392 -15.05 10.87 -16.60
CA LYS A 392 -16.17 10.53 -17.48
C LYS A 392 -16.09 9.08 -17.93
#